data_b57351c243b439056485e6e3e8349277
#
_entry.id   b57351c243b439056485e6e3e8349277
#
_cell.length_a   1.000
_cell.length_b   1.000
_cell.length_c   1.000
_cell.angle_alpha   90.00
_cell.angle_beta   90.00
_cell.angle_gamma   90.00
#
_symmetry.space_group_name_H-M   'P 1'
#
loop_
_entity.id
_entity.type
_entity.pdbx_description
1 polymer ?
#
loop_
_entity_poly.entity_id
_entity_poly.type
_entity_poly.pdbx_seq_one_letter_code
_entity_poly.pdbx_strand_id
1 'polypeptide(L)'
;MVAYLIAGLALIILSGFYLGQTRAQKLQASQRLHSLPVYHGYHVALWCAIPSVIIILLWFTLEPIVIQSAIKSDLSGILSGVSETEAMMLMTEVKNISQGITGLSTEDPQIIKAGEAMASLNDASRTSMLVIILAIAIGITFYARSMITPEFGAR
;
A
#
# COMPACT_ATOMS: atom_id res chain seq x y z
N MET A 1 -5.36 0.14 10.96
CA MET A 1 -4.51 0.06 9.76
C MET A 1 -5.17 0.60 8.51
N VAL A 2 -6.27 0.02 8.06
CA VAL A 2 -7.00 0.46 6.85
C VAL A 2 -7.28 1.97 6.85
N ALA A 3 -7.58 2.54 8.02
CA ALA A 3 -7.83 3.98 8.16
C ALA A 3 -6.63 4.86 7.74
N TYR A 4 -5.40 4.49 8.10
CA TYR A 4 -4.20 5.24 7.71
C TYR A 4 -3.92 5.14 6.20
N LEU A 5 -4.24 4.00 5.58
CA LEU A 5 -4.10 3.80 4.13
C LEU A 5 -5.13 4.64 3.37
N ILE A 6 -6.38 4.64 3.84
CA ILE A 6 -7.44 5.48 3.27
C ILE A 6 -7.09 6.95 3.43
N ALA A 7 -6.60 7.37 4.60
CA ALA A 7 -6.17 8.75 4.83
C ALA A 7 -4.98 9.14 3.93
N GLY A 8 -3.99 8.25 3.77
CA GLY A 8 -2.86 8.46 2.86
C GLY A 8 -3.31 8.59 1.40
N LEU A 9 -4.19 7.68 0.95
CA LEU A 9 -4.76 7.73 -0.40
C LEU A 9 -5.56 9.02 -0.63
N ALA A 10 -6.40 9.41 0.34
CA ALA A 10 -7.18 10.65 0.27
C ALA A 10 -6.26 11.88 0.19
N LEU A 11 -5.18 11.92 0.97
CA LEU A 11 -4.19 13.00 0.92
C LEU A 11 -3.51 13.08 -0.46
N ILE A 12 -3.16 11.95 -1.07
CA ILE A 12 -2.56 11.90 -2.40
C ILE A 12 -3.53 12.46 -3.45
N ILE A 13 -4.79 12.00 -3.42
CA ILE A 13 -5.82 12.45 -4.37
C ILE A 13 -6.09 13.94 -4.21
N LEU A 14 -6.25 14.43 -2.98
CA LEU A 14 -6.50 15.84 -2.70
C LEU A 14 -5.30 16.72 -3.09
N SER A 15 -4.07 16.30 -2.80
CA SER A 15 -2.87 17.02 -3.20
C SER A 15 -2.72 17.08 -4.73
N GLY A 16 -2.96 15.96 -5.42
CA GLY A 16 -2.98 15.90 -6.88
C GLY A 16 -4.01 16.82 -7.50
N PHE A 17 -5.24 16.83 -6.96
CA PHE A 17 -6.31 17.72 -7.39
C PHE A 17 -5.92 19.20 -7.20
N TYR A 18 -5.45 19.55 -6.01
CA TYR A 18 -5.07 20.94 -5.68
C TYR A 18 -3.91 21.44 -6.56
N LEU A 19 -2.88 20.61 -6.75
CA LEU A 19 -1.73 20.95 -7.59
C LEU A 19 -2.11 21.07 -9.08
N GLY A 20 -2.98 20.19 -9.57
CA GLY A 20 -3.51 20.26 -10.93
C GLY A 20 -4.32 21.54 -11.16
N GLN A 21 -5.22 21.86 -10.24
CA GLN A 21 -6.07 23.05 -10.31
C GLN A 21 -5.26 24.36 -10.24
N THR A 22 -4.34 24.48 -9.28
CA THR A 22 -3.51 25.70 -9.11
C THR A 22 -2.62 25.96 -10.30
N ARG A 23 -2.08 24.92 -10.93
CA ARG A 23 -1.27 25.07 -12.13
C ARG A 23 -2.13 25.48 -13.33
N ALA A 24 -3.30 24.88 -13.50
CA ALA A 24 -4.24 25.26 -14.55
C ALA A 24 -4.70 26.72 -14.41
N GLN A 25 -4.96 27.19 -13.18
CA GLN A 25 -5.31 28.59 -12.90
C GLN A 25 -4.18 29.55 -13.28
N LYS A 26 -2.91 29.22 -12.98
CA LYS A 26 -1.75 30.05 -13.36
C LYS A 26 -1.58 30.16 -14.88
N LEU A 27 -1.84 29.05 -15.60
CA LEU A 27 -1.78 29.05 -17.07
C LEU A 27 -2.96 29.84 -17.68
N GLN A 28 -4.15 29.77 -17.08
CA GLN A 28 -5.32 30.52 -17.51
C GLN A 28 -5.13 32.04 -17.38
N ALA A 29 -4.37 32.48 -16.36
CA ALA A 29 -4.02 33.90 -16.19
C ALA A 29 -3.08 34.41 -17.28
N SER A 30 -2.32 33.50 -17.93
CA SER A 30 -1.37 33.83 -19.02
C SER A 30 -1.97 33.62 -20.41
N GLN A 31 -2.90 32.68 -20.58
CA GLN A 31 -3.54 32.36 -21.86
C GLN A 31 -4.99 31.92 -21.62
N ARG A 32 -5.93 32.29 -22.55
CA ARG A 32 -7.32 31.82 -22.48
C ARG A 32 -7.39 30.32 -22.72
N LEU A 33 -7.48 29.54 -21.64
CA LEU A 33 -7.75 28.09 -21.68
C LEU A 33 -9.22 27.86 -22.05
N HIS A 34 -9.49 27.00 -23.04
CA HIS A 34 -10.84 26.64 -23.50
C HIS A 34 -11.59 25.74 -22.48
N SER A 35 -10.90 25.13 -21.49
CA SER A 35 -11.47 24.25 -20.49
C SER A 35 -11.33 24.82 -19.06
N LEU A 36 -12.33 24.56 -18.21
CA LEU A 36 -12.33 24.99 -16.80
C LEU A 36 -11.15 24.34 -16.03
N PRO A 37 -10.42 25.09 -15.20
CA PRO A 37 -9.28 24.59 -14.41
C PRO A 37 -9.61 23.37 -13.54
N VAL A 38 -10.87 23.24 -13.14
CA VAL A 38 -11.38 22.12 -12.32
C VAL A 38 -11.22 20.77 -13.03
N TYR A 39 -11.43 20.71 -14.36
CA TYR A 39 -11.27 19.47 -15.13
C TYR A 39 -9.81 18.97 -15.14
N HIS A 40 -8.84 19.87 -15.15
CA HIS A 40 -7.43 19.52 -15.06
C HIS A 40 -7.09 18.95 -13.66
N GLY A 41 -7.72 19.49 -12.61
CA GLY A 41 -7.62 18.94 -11.25
C GLY A 41 -8.15 17.50 -11.16
N TYR A 42 -9.34 17.25 -11.72
CA TYR A 42 -9.93 15.89 -11.75
C TYR A 42 -9.09 14.91 -12.58
N HIS A 43 -8.55 15.35 -13.71
CA HIS A 43 -7.69 14.51 -14.55
C HIS A 43 -6.46 14.04 -13.78
N VAL A 44 -5.75 14.95 -13.12
CA VAL A 44 -4.58 14.62 -12.31
C VAL A 44 -4.96 13.74 -11.14
N ALA A 45 -6.06 14.04 -10.43
CA ALA A 45 -6.54 13.23 -9.32
C ALA A 45 -6.84 11.79 -9.74
N LEU A 46 -7.47 11.59 -10.90
CA LEU A 46 -7.81 10.28 -11.43
C LEU A 46 -6.55 9.48 -11.81
N TRP A 47 -5.59 10.12 -12.45
CA TRP A 47 -4.30 9.51 -12.80
C TRP A 47 -3.47 9.16 -11.56
N CYS A 48 -3.65 9.86 -10.44
CA CYS A 48 -3.06 9.51 -9.16
C CYS A 48 -3.80 8.34 -8.49
N ALA A 49 -5.14 8.37 -8.52
CA ALA A 49 -5.98 7.43 -7.80
C ALA A 49 -5.90 6.01 -8.37
N ILE A 50 -6.03 5.85 -9.69
CA ILE A 50 -6.12 4.52 -10.33
C ILE A 50 -4.88 3.65 -10.04
N PRO A 51 -3.64 4.07 -10.34
CA PRO A 51 -2.48 3.23 -10.08
C PRO A 51 -2.25 2.99 -8.58
N SER A 52 -2.55 3.98 -7.73
CA SER A 52 -2.41 3.81 -6.29
C SER A 52 -3.37 2.76 -5.74
N VAL A 53 -4.63 2.75 -6.18
CA VAL A 53 -5.61 1.73 -5.79
C VAL A 53 -5.19 0.35 -6.27
N ILE A 54 -4.73 0.21 -7.51
CA ILE A 54 -4.27 -1.07 -8.06
C ILE A 54 -3.10 -1.63 -7.23
N ILE A 55 -2.12 -0.79 -6.89
CA ILE A 55 -0.96 -1.21 -6.09
C ILE A 55 -1.37 -1.63 -4.68
N ILE A 56 -2.29 -0.89 -4.04
CA ILE A 56 -2.83 -1.24 -2.73
C ILE A 56 -3.54 -2.60 -2.78
N LEU A 57 -4.38 -2.84 -3.78
CA LEU A 57 -5.09 -4.10 -3.94
C LEU A 57 -4.13 -5.28 -4.18
N LEU A 58 -3.13 -5.09 -5.04
CA LEU A 58 -2.08 -6.10 -5.26
C LEU A 58 -1.32 -6.40 -3.97
N TRP A 59 -0.95 -5.37 -3.21
CA TRP A 59 -0.24 -5.53 -1.96
C TRP A 59 -1.06 -6.36 -0.96
N PHE A 60 -2.32 -6.01 -0.71
CA PHE A 60 -3.20 -6.76 0.19
C PHE A 60 -3.39 -8.22 -0.21
N THR A 61 -3.31 -8.52 -1.51
CA THR A 61 -3.44 -9.89 -2.01
C THR A 61 -2.13 -10.67 -1.87
N LEU A 62 -1.00 -10.04 -2.15
CA LEU A 62 0.31 -10.70 -2.18
C LEU A 62 0.96 -10.81 -0.80
N GLU A 63 0.80 -9.79 0.05
CA GLU A 63 1.41 -9.73 1.39
C GLU A 63 1.16 -11.00 2.22
N PRO A 64 -0.08 -11.45 2.44
CA PRO A 64 -0.34 -12.63 3.25
C PRO A 64 0.23 -13.91 2.63
N ILE A 65 0.26 -14.00 1.31
CA ILE A 65 0.81 -15.17 0.59
C ILE A 65 2.33 -15.25 0.82
N VAL A 66 3.03 -14.13 0.66
CA VAL A 66 4.49 -14.08 0.82
C VAL A 66 4.89 -14.34 2.26
N ILE A 67 4.24 -13.68 3.23
CA ILE A 67 4.58 -13.85 4.65
C ILE A 67 4.29 -15.28 5.11
N GLN A 68 3.13 -15.85 4.76
CA GLN A 68 2.81 -17.23 5.13
C GLN A 68 3.75 -18.25 4.48
N SER A 69 4.17 -18.03 3.24
CA SER A 69 5.11 -18.94 2.58
C SER A 69 6.49 -18.89 3.22
N ALA A 70 6.96 -17.71 3.63
CA ALA A 70 8.21 -17.55 4.35
C ALA A 70 8.20 -18.30 5.69
N ILE A 71 7.15 -18.10 6.50
CA ILE A 71 7.00 -18.77 7.79
C ILE A 71 6.84 -20.30 7.64
N LYS A 72 6.09 -20.77 6.63
CA LYS A 72 5.98 -22.20 6.34
C LYS A 72 7.33 -22.81 5.94
N SER A 73 8.15 -22.09 5.23
CA SER A 73 9.50 -22.51 4.87
C SER A 73 10.39 -22.66 6.10
N ASP A 74 10.33 -21.69 7.03
CA ASP A 74 11.09 -21.73 8.29
C ASP A 74 10.67 -22.88 9.19
N LEU A 75 9.38 -23.20 9.23
CA LEU A 75 8.81 -24.28 10.02
C LEU A 75 8.74 -25.62 9.30
N SER A 76 9.32 -25.74 8.10
CA SER A 76 9.22 -26.95 7.26
C SER A 76 9.63 -28.22 7.99
N GLY A 77 10.67 -28.17 8.87
CA GLY A 77 11.11 -29.30 9.67
C GLY A 77 10.05 -29.82 10.64
N ILE A 78 9.30 -28.93 11.28
CA ILE A 78 8.23 -29.30 12.21
C ILE A 78 6.98 -29.74 11.45
N LEU A 79 6.62 -28.97 10.42
CA LEU A 79 5.41 -29.21 9.63
C LEU A 79 5.46 -30.51 8.82
N SER A 80 6.64 -31.00 8.46
CA SER A 80 6.79 -32.27 7.73
C SER A 80 6.51 -33.52 8.58
N GLY A 81 6.55 -33.39 9.92
CA GLY A 81 6.33 -34.49 10.84
C GLY A 81 4.91 -34.60 11.45
N VAL A 82 4.03 -33.66 11.11
CA VAL A 82 2.69 -33.56 11.71
C VAL A 82 1.58 -33.71 10.66
N SER A 83 0.36 -34.00 11.11
CA SER A 83 -0.81 -34.08 10.21
C SER A 83 -1.18 -32.69 9.67
N GLU A 84 -1.91 -32.66 8.56
CA GLU A 84 -2.37 -31.39 7.94
C GLU A 84 -3.19 -30.53 8.91
N THR A 85 -4.00 -31.17 9.74
CA THR A 85 -4.81 -30.48 10.77
C THR A 85 -3.92 -29.84 11.85
N GLU A 86 -2.91 -30.56 12.31
CA GLU A 86 -1.95 -30.04 13.28
C GLU A 86 -1.12 -28.91 12.70
N ALA A 87 -0.69 -29.03 11.43
CA ALA A 87 0.01 -27.98 10.73
C ALA A 87 -0.82 -26.68 10.64
N MET A 88 -2.13 -26.79 10.37
CA MET A 88 -3.05 -25.64 10.38
C MET A 88 -3.19 -25.03 11.78
N MET A 89 -3.25 -25.85 12.82
CA MET A 89 -3.31 -25.36 14.20
C MET A 89 -2.03 -24.60 14.58
N LEU A 90 -0.85 -25.15 14.28
CA LEU A 90 0.44 -24.50 14.54
C LEU A 90 0.56 -23.17 13.79
N MET A 91 0.14 -23.11 12.53
CA MET A 91 0.14 -21.85 11.77
C MET A 91 -0.84 -20.82 12.34
N THR A 92 -1.97 -21.25 12.86
CA THR A 92 -2.93 -20.37 13.54
C THR A 92 -2.32 -19.82 14.84
N GLU A 93 -1.58 -20.64 15.58
CA GLU A 93 -0.89 -20.25 16.80
C GLU A 93 0.23 -19.24 16.54
N VAL A 94 1.06 -19.48 15.52
CA VAL A 94 2.06 -18.51 15.02
C VAL A 94 1.42 -17.18 14.69
N LYS A 95 0.27 -17.20 14.01
CA LYS A 95 -0.48 -15.99 13.68
C LYS A 95 -1.00 -15.27 14.92
N ASN A 96 -1.52 -15.99 15.89
CA ASN A 96 -2.02 -15.42 17.14
C ASN A 96 -0.87 -14.76 17.93
N ILE A 97 0.29 -15.41 18.03
CA ILE A 97 1.49 -14.84 18.64
C ILE A 97 1.90 -13.56 17.92
N SER A 98 1.90 -13.55 16.58
CA SER A 98 2.25 -12.36 15.79
C SER A 98 1.30 -11.19 16.02
N GLN A 99 0.08 -11.46 16.48
CA GLN A 99 -0.93 -10.44 16.80
C GLN A 99 -0.90 -10.01 18.28
N GLY A 100 0.02 -10.56 19.07
CA GLY A 100 0.14 -10.27 20.50
C GLY A 100 -0.98 -10.89 21.35
N ILE A 101 -1.66 -11.92 20.84
CA ILE A 101 -2.67 -12.65 21.61
C ILE A 101 -1.93 -13.55 22.61
N THR A 102 -2.05 -13.22 23.90
CA THR A 102 -1.46 -13.96 25.02
C THR A 102 -2.43 -15.02 25.54
N GLY A 103 -1.89 -16.09 26.15
CA GLY A 103 -2.71 -17.19 26.70
C GLY A 103 -2.75 -18.43 25.82
N LEU A 104 -1.80 -18.56 24.90
CA LEU A 104 -1.62 -19.73 24.06
C LEU A 104 -0.86 -20.84 24.81
N SER A 105 -1.21 -22.09 24.51
CA SER A 105 -0.73 -23.27 25.24
C SER A 105 0.69 -23.69 24.85
N THR A 106 1.31 -23.06 23.85
CA THR A 106 2.59 -23.49 23.29
C THR A 106 3.76 -22.88 24.04
N GLU A 107 4.55 -23.74 24.67
CA GLU A 107 5.87 -23.42 25.20
C GLU A 107 7.01 -23.73 24.21
N ASP A 108 6.68 -24.10 22.95
CA ASP A 108 7.71 -24.44 21.94
C ASP A 108 8.44 -23.17 21.48
N PRO A 109 9.75 -23.07 21.77
CA PRO A 109 10.53 -21.89 21.42
C PRO A 109 10.57 -21.60 19.90
N GLN A 110 10.38 -22.63 19.06
CA GLN A 110 10.41 -22.47 17.61
C GLN A 110 9.11 -21.81 17.11
N ILE A 111 7.98 -22.15 17.69
CA ILE A 111 6.67 -21.55 17.37
C ILE A 111 6.64 -20.10 17.83
N ILE A 112 7.16 -19.81 19.03
CA ILE A 112 7.25 -18.44 19.55
C ILE A 112 8.13 -17.58 18.64
N LYS A 113 9.31 -18.08 18.26
CA LYS A 113 10.22 -17.38 17.36
C LYS A 113 9.61 -17.14 15.97
N ALA A 114 8.87 -18.10 15.43
CA ALA A 114 8.15 -17.94 14.17
C ALA A 114 7.04 -16.87 14.26
N GLY A 115 6.35 -16.79 15.39
CA GLY A 115 5.36 -15.74 15.67
C GLY A 115 5.98 -14.34 15.71
N GLU A 116 7.12 -14.20 16.40
CA GLU A 116 7.88 -12.94 16.43
C GLU A 116 8.42 -12.56 15.05
N ALA A 117 8.94 -13.53 14.28
CA ALA A 117 9.38 -13.32 12.91
C ALA A 117 8.21 -12.85 12.02
N MET A 118 7.05 -13.48 12.15
CA MET A 118 5.84 -13.05 11.41
C MET A 118 5.41 -11.64 11.81
N ALA A 119 5.49 -11.26 13.08
CA ALA A 119 5.19 -9.92 13.55
C ALA A 119 6.14 -8.90 12.92
N SER A 120 7.45 -9.18 12.92
CA SER A 120 8.46 -8.31 12.32
C SER A 120 8.29 -8.15 10.81
N LEU A 121 7.95 -9.23 10.10
CA LEU A 121 7.65 -9.20 8.67
C LEU A 121 6.38 -8.37 8.38
N ASN A 122 5.34 -8.50 9.19
CA ASN A 122 4.15 -7.68 9.07
C ASN A 122 4.45 -6.18 9.27
N ASP A 123 5.28 -5.82 10.25
CA ASP A 123 5.65 -4.43 10.50
C ASP A 123 6.57 -3.87 9.40
N ALA A 124 7.51 -4.67 8.91
CA ALA A 124 8.35 -4.31 7.77
C ALA A 124 7.50 -4.10 6.50
N SER A 125 6.54 -4.98 6.24
CA SER A 125 5.60 -4.87 5.12
C SER A 125 4.78 -3.57 5.21
N ARG A 126 4.27 -3.24 6.39
CA ARG A 126 3.52 -2.00 6.64
C ARG A 126 4.35 -0.76 6.35
N THR A 127 5.58 -0.75 6.83
CA THR A 127 6.51 0.38 6.62
C THR A 127 6.86 0.52 5.14
N SER A 128 7.15 -0.60 4.47
CA SER A 128 7.45 -0.63 3.03
C SER A 128 6.29 -0.09 2.20
N MET A 129 5.05 -0.47 2.52
CA MET A 129 3.87 0.01 1.84
C MET A 129 3.71 1.54 1.98
N LEU A 130 3.93 2.10 3.17
CA LEU A 130 3.88 3.55 3.38
C LEU A 130 4.92 4.28 2.52
N VAL A 131 6.15 3.74 2.46
CA VAL A 131 7.23 4.30 1.64
C VAL A 131 6.87 4.25 0.15
N ILE A 132 6.32 3.14 -0.33
CA ILE A 132 5.90 2.98 -1.72
C ILE A 132 4.79 3.96 -2.08
N ILE A 133 3.76 4.10 -1.22
CA ILE A 133 2.67 5.06 -1.42
C ILE A 133 3.22 6.49 -1.51
N LEU A 134 4.14 6.86 -0.62
CA LEU A 134 4.76 8.18 -0.62
C LEU A 134 5.59 8.41 -1.89
N ALA A 135 6.38 7.44 -2.32
CA ALA A 135 7.19 7.52 -3.53
C ALA A 135 6.31 7.69 -4.79
N ILE A 136 5.21 6.94 -4.87
CA ILE A 136 4.23 7.05 -5.96
C ILE A 136 3.59 8.44 -5.95
N ALA A 137 3.19 8.96 -4.79
CA ALA A 137 2.60 10.29 -4.66
C ALA A 137 3.56 11.38 -5.19
N ILE A 138 4.83 11.31 -4.80
CA ILE A 138 5.87 12.23 -5.27
C ILE A 138 6.07 12.09 -6.79
N GLY A 139 6.22 10.86 -7.29
CA GLY A 139 6.43 10.57 -8.71
C GLY A 139 5.29 11.09 -9.59
N ILE A 140 4.05 10.84 -9.19
CA ILE A 140 2.87 11.31 -9.92
C ILE A 140 2.75 12.83 -9.87
N THR A 141 3.11 13.46 -8.73
CA THR A 141 3.12 14.92 -8.62
C THR A 141 4.10 15.53 -9.63
N PHE A 142 5.31 14.98 -9.75
CA PHE A 142 6.29 15.42 -10.75
C PHE A 142 5.81 15.18 -12.18
N TYR A 143 5.26 14.00 -12.46
CA TYR A 143 4.73 13.65 -13.78
C TYR A 143 3.56 14.55 -14.18
N ALA A 144 2.57 14.73 -13.30
CA ALA A 144 1.44 15.62 -13.56
C ALA A 144 1.88 17.07 -13.80
N ARG A 145 2.93 17.50 -13.09
CA ARG A 145 3.51 18.83 -13.30
C ARG A 145 4.16 18.98 -14.68
N SER A 146 4.74 17.92 -15.23
CA SER A 146 5.35 17.94 -16.58
C SER A 146 4.33 17.91 -17.71
N MET A 147 3.18 17.25 -17.50
CA MET A 147 2.14 17.12 -18.52
C MET A 147 1.30 18.39 -18.76
N ILE A 148 1.21 19.29 -17.77
CA ILE A 148 0.46 20.54 -17.91
C ILE A 148 1.35 21.56 -18.65
N THR A 149 1.35 21.49 -19.99
CA THR A 149 2.01 22.44 -20.88
C THR A 149 1.00 23.43 -21.47
N PRO A 150 1.42 24.65 -21.89
CA PRO A 150 0.52 25.66 -22.47
C PRO A 150 -0.20 25.21 -23.74
N GLU A 151 0.32 24.19 -24.41
CA GLU A 151 -0.22 23.67 -25.68
C GLU A 151 -1.34 22.62 -25.51
N PHE A 152 -1.70 22.27 -24.29
CA PHE A 152 -2.75 21.30 -24.01
C PHE A 152 -4.13 21.94 -24.24
N GLY A 153 -4.60 21.92 -25.49
CA GLY A 153 -5.91 22.44 -25.85
C GLY A 153 -5.94 23.19 -27.19
N ALA A 154 -4.85 23.20 -27.98
CA ALA A 154 -4.75 23.83 -29.28
C ALA A 154 -4.87 22.82 -30.46
N ARG A 155 -5.70 21.77 -30.30
CA ARG A 155 -6.12 20.90 -31.41
C ARG A 155 -7.61 20.59 -31.33
#